data_00904ae4ce1828f92b002ae9a8233146
#
_entry.id   00904ae4ce1828f92b002ae9a8233146
#
_cell.length_a   1.000
_cell.length_b   1.000
_cell.length_c   1.000
_cell.angle_alpha   90.00
_cell.angle_beta   90.00
_cell.angle_gamma   90.00
#
_symmetry.space_group_name_H-M   'P 1'
#
loop_
_entity.id
_entity.type
_entity.pdbx_description
1 polymer ?
#
loop_
_entity_poly.entity_id
_entity_poly.type
_entity_poly.pdbx_seq_one_letter_code
_entity_poly.pdbx_strand_id
1 'polypeptide(L)'
;MEGNKTNQFTKVFFKMLDKLIPEFSENPLDAFANGNVAVCVIDEDGNMYGKIWGNDKLRGRNFFKNAWTKASQVWITGMKTGEYEKKLYNNEFNEEKYGISKPDLIGWEGGQPITLKDGTRLSVGFSGFRGINDLAIATKAALMAEGQA
;
A
#
# COMPACT_ATOMS: atom_id res chain seq x y z
N MET A 1 -15.77 -18.54 -3.11
CA MET A 1 -14.63 -18.70 -2.27
C MET A 1 -13.83 -17.43 -2.18
N GLU A 2 -13.59 -17.02 -0.95
CA GLU A 2 -12.98 -15.73 -0.67
C GLU A 2 -11.59 -15.57 -1.30
N GLY A 3 -10.75 -16.61 -1.22
CA GLY A 3 -9.40 -16.55 -1.81
C GLY A 3 -9.39 -16.27 -3.30
N ASN A 4 -10.37 -16.81 -4.04
CA ASN A 4 -10.48 -16.56 -5.48
C ASN A 4 -10.89 -15.12 -5.77
N LYS A 5 -11.79 -14.55 -4.95
CA LYS A 5 -12.23 -13.16 -5.11
C LYS A 5 -11.08 -12.18 -4.86
N THR A 6 -10.31 -12.41 -3.80
CA THR A 6 -9.15 -11.58 -3.49
C THR A 6 -8.12 -11.68 -4.60
N ASN A 7 -7.85 -12.88 -5.09
CA ASN A 7 -6.91 -13.10 -6.18
C ASN A 7 -7.36 -12.38 -7.47
N GLN A 8 -8.65 -12.48 -7.81
CA GLN A 8 -9.21 -11.80 -8.97
C GLN A 8 -9.13 -10.29 -8.82
N PHE A 9 -9.50 -9.76 -7.65
CA PHE A 9 -9.39 -8.33 -7.37
C PHE A 9 -7.94 -7.88 -7.54
N THR A 10 -7.00 -8.61 -6.96
CA THR A 10 -5.59 -8.22 -6.96
C THR A 10 -5.03 -8.18 -8.39
N LYS A 11 -5.41 -9.14 -9.24
CA LYS A 11 -4.99 -9.13 -10.64
C LYS A 11 -5.48 -7.87 -11.36
N VAL A 12 -6.74 -7.50 -11.17
CA VAL A 12 -7.30 -6.30 -11.80
C VAL A 12 -6.69 -5.05 -11.19
N PHE A 13 -6.50 -5.03 -9.88
CA PHE A 13 -5.87 -3.94 -9.17
C PHE A 13 -4.47 -3.66 -9.73
N PHE A 14 -3.67 -4.70 -9.94
CA PHE A 14 -2.34 -4.55 -10.51
C PHE A 14 -2.38 -4.04 -11.95
N LYS A 15 -3.38 -4.46 -12.75
CA LYS A 15 -3.57 -3.93 -14.10
C LYS A 15 -3.93 -2.45 -14.09
N MET A 16 -4.73 -2.03 -13.11
CA MET A 16 -5.04 -0.59 -12.97
C MET A 16 -3.80 0.19 -12.58
N LEU A 17 -2.96 -0.36 -11.71
CA LEU A 17 -1.69 0.24 -11.37
C LEU A 17 -0.77 0.35 -12.58
N ASP A 18 -0.73 -0.66 -13.45
CA ASP A 18 0.03 -0.59 -14.70
C ASP A 18 -0.33 0.65 -15.51
N LYS A 19 -1.59 1.04 -15.52
CA LYS A 19 -2.07 2.22 -16.24
C LYS A 19 -1.77 3.52 -15.49
N LEU A 20 -1.92 3.51 -14.17
CA LEU A 20 -1.81 4.71 -13.36
C LEU A 20 -0.37 5.13 -13.07
N ILE A 21 0.56 4.18 -13.00
CA ILE A 21 1.95 4.48 -12.68
C ILE A 21 2.56 5.47 -13.68
N PRO A 22 2.42 5.28 -15.01
CA PRO A 22 2.92 6.28 -15.95
C PRO A 22 2.26 7.65 -15.77
N GLU A 23 0.94 7.66 -15.51
CA GLU A 23 0.20 8.90 -15.31
C GLU A 23 0.72 9.67 -14.08
N PHE A 24 0.88 8.98 -12.96
CA PHE A 24 1.38 9.60 -11.73
C PHE A 24 2.85 10.02 -11.87
N SER A 25 3.61 9.31 -12.70
CA SER A 25 5.03 9.61 -12.95
C SER A 25 5.23 10.91 -13.71
N GLU A 26 4.20 11.45 -14.36
CA GLU A 26 4.27 12.72 -15.06
C GLU A 26 4.39 13.90 -14.10
N ASN A 27 3.99 13.74 -12.84
CA ASN A 27 4.13 14.79 -11.85
C ASN A 27 5.62 15.00 -11.56
N PRO A 28 6.17 16.23 -11.80
CA PRO A 28 7.60 16.45 -11.57
C PRO A 28 8.07 16.16 -10.16
N LEU A 29 7.17 16.29 -9.18
CA LEU A 29 7.51 16.04 -7.77
C LEU A 29 7.67 14.55 -7.48
N ASP A 30 7.20 13.68 -8.35
CA ASP A 30 7.33 12.23 -8.22
C ASP A 30 8.28 11.61 -9.25
N ALA A 31 8.92 12.46 -10.05
CA ALA A 31 9.86 12.00 -11.09
C ALA A 31 11.07 11.26 -10.52
N PHE A 32 11.39 11.49 -9.25
CA PHE A 32 12.51 10.80 -8.59
C PHE A 32 12.34 9.28 -8.57
N ALA A 33 11.11 8.80 -8.59
CA ALA A 33 10.83 7.37 -8.61
C ALA A 33 11.32 6.71 -9.91
N ASN A 34 11.29 7.47 -11.01
CA ASN A 34 11.69 6.99 -12.33
C ASN A 34 10.99 5.66 -12.70
N GLY A 35 9.72 5.55 -12.34
CA GLY A 35 8.93 4.34 -12.60
C GLY A 35 9.21 3.16 -11.67
N ASN A 36 10.12 3.32 -10.72
CA ASN A 36 10.45 2.27 -9.75
C ASN A 36 9.52 2.41 -8.55
N VAL A 37 8.56 1.54 -8.46
CA VAL A 37 7.56 1.54 -7.40
C VAL A 37 7.19 0.10 -7.03
N ALA A 38 6.54 -0.09 -5.90
CA ALA A 38 6.13 -1.42 -5.45
C ALA A 38 4.84 -1.37 -4.66
N VAL A 39 4.10 -2.47 -4.68
CA VAL A 39 2.85 -2.62 -3.93
C VAL A 39 2.85 -3.97 -3.21
N CYS A 40 2.24 -3.99 -2.03
CA CYS A 40 1.97 -5.21 -1.28
C CYS A 40 0.51 -5.19 -0.83
N VAL A 41 -0.18 -6.31 -1.01
CA VAL A 41 -1.56 -6.51 -0.54
C VAL A 41 -1.57 -7.72 0.38
N ILE A 42 -2.15 -7.57 1.56
CA ILE A 42 -2.29 -8.67 2.52
C ILE A 42 -3.78 -8.84 2.80
N ASP A 43 -4.29 -10.07 2.64
CA ASP A 43 -5.69 -10.35 2.95
C ASP A 43 -5.88 -10.72 4.43
N GLU A 44 -7.13 -10.96 4.83
CA GLU A 44 -7.44 -11.23 6.23
C GLU A 44 -6.79 -12.52 6.75
N ASP A 45 -6.51 -13.46 5.86
CA ASP A 45 -5.88 -14.73 6.22
C ASP A 45 -4.35 -14.68 6.18
N GLY A 46 -3.77 -13.53 5.85
CA GLY A 46 -2.33 -13.35 5.78
C GLY A 46 -1.72 -13.72 4.44
N ASN A 47 -2.53 -13.99 3.41
CA ASN A 47 -1.99 -14.21 2.06
C ASN A 47 -1.49 -12.89 1.49
N MET A 48 -0.34 -12.94 0.85
CA MET A 48 0.31 -11.74 0.33
C MET A 48 0.41 -11.78 -1.19
N TYR A 49 0.19 -10.61 -1.80
CA TYR A 49 0.32 -10.40 -3.23
C TYR A 49 1.18 -9.18 -3.42
N GLY A 50 2.17 -9.26 -4.28
CA GLY A 50 3.10 -8.16 -4.45
C GLY A 50 3.55 -8.00 -5.89
N LYS A 51 3.96 -6.78 -6.23
CA LYS A 51 4.53 -6.49 -7.54
C LYS A 51 5.49 -5.31 -7.45
N ILE A 52 6.55 -5.39 -8.23
CA ILE A 52 7.56 -4.35 -8.36
C ILE A 52 7.59 -3.91 -9.82
N TRP A 53 7.59 -2.60 -10.05
CA TRP A 53 7.72 -2.02 -11.39
C TRP A 53 9.05 -1.30 -11.50
N GLY A 54 9.53 -1.14 -12.74
CA GLY A 54 10.74 -0.40 -13.03
C GLY A 54 11.92 -1.29 -13.36
N ASN A 55 13.02 -0.66 -13.76
CA ASN A 55 14.22 -1.39 -14.23
C ASN A 55 15.30 -1.50 -13.16
N ASP A 56 15.22 -0.73 -12.10
CA ASP A 56 16.23 -0.73 -11.04
C ASP A 56 15.82 -1.70 -9.93
N LYS A 57 16.42 -2.89 -9.96
CA LYS A 57 16.04 -3.96 -9.03
C LYS A 57 16.37 -3.63 -7.58
N LEU A 58 17.44 -2.88 -7.33
CA LEU A 58 17.80 -2.49 -5.97
C LEU A 58 16.78 -1.52 -5.40
N ARG A 59 16.38 -0.53 -6.18
CA ARG A 59 15.35 0.43 -5.77
C ARG A 59 14.01 -0.28 -5.59
N GLY A 60 13.67 -1.17 -6.53
CA GLY A 60 12.44 -1.95 -6.44
C GLY A 60 12.38 -2.80 -5.18
N ARG A 61 13.49 -3.44 -4.83
CA ARG A 61 13.57 -4.22 -3.60
C ARG A 61 13.35 -3.35 -2.37
N ASN A 62 13.98 -2.17 -2.33
CA ASN A 62 13.83 -1.24 -1.22
C ASN A 62 12.40 -0.71 -1.11
N PHE A 63 11.79 -0.37 -2.23
CA PHE A 63 10.41 0.09 -2.23
C PHE A 63 9.44 -1.02 -1.84
N PHE A 64 9.73 -2.26 -2.22
CA PHE A 64 8.89 -3.38 -1.78
C PHE A 64 9.02 -3.62 -0.27
N LYS A 65 10.19 -3.48 0.30
CA LYS A 65 10.35 -3.53 1.77
C LYS A 65 9.45 -2.50 2.44
N ASN A 66 9.44 -1.27 1.92
CA ASN A 66 8.57 -0.22 2.44
C ASN A 66 7.09 -0.54 2.21
N ALA A 67 6.73 -1.05 1.05
CA ALA A 67 5.35 -1.42 0.74
C ALA A 67 4.86 -2.54 1.67
N TRP A 68 5.69 -3.55 1.90
CA TRP A 68 5.37 -4.63 2.83
C TRP A 68 5.26 -4.11 4.27
N THR A 69 6.18 -3.24 4.68
CA THR A 69 6.14 -2.65 6.01
C THR A 69 4.84 -1.87 6.21
N LYS A 70 4.45 -1.09 5.21
CA LYS A 70 3.19 -0.35 5.25
C LYS A 70 1.99 -1.29 5.33
N ALA A 71 1.92 -2.26 4.43
CA ALA A 71 0.79 -3.20 4.37
C ALA A 71 0.66 -4.03 5.65
N SER A 72 1.78 -4.56 6.16
CA SER A 72 1.77 -5.39 7.36
C SER A 72 1.43 -4.60 8.61
N GLN A 73 1.87 -3.34 8.68
CA GLN A 73 1.47 -2.47 9.78
C GLN A 73 -0.03 -2.18 9.75
N VAL A 74 -0.60 -1.92 8.58
CA VAL A 74 -2.04 -1.76 8.41
C VAL A 74 -2.77 -3.04 8.81
N TRP A 75 -2.24 -4.19 8.41
CA TRP A 75 -2.84 -5.49 8.73
C TRP A 75 -2.95 -5.71 10.24
N ILE A 76 -1.93 -5.27 11.00
CA ILE A 76 -1.91 -5.38 12.46
C ILE A 76 -2.80 -4.32 13.12
N THR A 77 -2.75 -3.08 12.66
CA THR A 77 -3.36 -1.94 13.36
C THR A 77 -4.75 -1.57 12.86
N GLY A 78 -5.07 -1.90 11.61
CA GLY A 78 -6.30 -1.46 10.96
C GLY A 78 -6.32 0.01 10.58
N MET A 79 -5.20 0.72 10.74
CA MET A 79 -5.10 2.16 10.50
C MET A 79 -4.21 2.45 9.31
N LYS A 80 -4.47 3.57 8.62
CA LYS A 80 -3.51 4.12 7.65
C LYS A 80 -2.19 4.40 8.36
N THR A 81 -1.08 4.23 7.66
CA THR A 81 0.24 4.44 8.27
C THR A 81 0.45 5.87 8.78
N GLY A 82 -0.04 6.86 8.04
CA GLY A 82 0.01 8.25 8.50
C GLY A 82 -0.86 8.51 9.72
N GLU A 83 -2.01 7.88 9.81
CA GLU A 83 -2.90 7.95 10.96
C GLU A 83 -2.25 7.33 12.20
N TYR A 84 -1.62 6.18 12.04
CA TYR A 84 -0.89 5.51 13.12
C TYR A 84 0.18 6.44 13.72
N GLU A 85 1.01 7.04 12.86
CA GLU A 85 2.08 7.93 13.30
C GLU A 85 1.53 9.13 14.06
N LYS A 86 0.47 9.73 13.52
CA LYS A 86 -0.15 10.90 14.15
C LYS A 86 -0.66 10.57 15.55
N LYS A 87 -1.34 9.46 15.72
CA LYS A 87 -1.86 9.04 17.00
C LYS A 87 -0.76 8.68 17.99
N LEU A 88 0.30 8.05 17.50
CA LEU A 88 1.46 7.71 18.32
C LEU A 88 2.12 8.98 18.87
N TYR A 89 2.32 9.99 18.02
CA TYR A 89 2.92 11.26 18.43
C TYR A 89 2.01 12.08 19.34
N ASN A 90 0.70 11.92 19.23
CA ASN A 90 -0.27 12.58 20.12
C ASN A 90 -0.48 11.81 21.43
N ASN A 91 0.31 10.76 21.68
CA ASN A 91 0.25 9.94 22.88
C ASN A 91 -1.10 9.27 23.11
N GLU A 92 -1.85 8.98 22.04
CA GLU A 92 -3.10 8.24 22.15
C GLU A 92 -2.84 6.75 22.47
N PHE A 93 -1.66 6.27 22.12
CA PHE A 93 -1.14 4.97 22.54
C PHE A 93 0.39 4.98 22.40
N ASN A 94 1.04 3.94 22.90
CA ASN A 94 2.48 3.77 22.74
C ASN A 94 2.77 2.60 21.79
N GLU A 95 4.04 2.43 21.42
CA GLU A 95 4.46 1.37 20.49
C GLU A 95 4.11 -0.03 20.99
N GLU A 96 4.04 -0.23 22.29
CA GLU A 96 3.75 -1.54 22.90
C GLU A 96 2.36 -2.06 22.58
N LYS A 97 1.41 -1.15 22.33
CA LYS A 97 0.01 -1.53 22.08
C LYS A 97 -0.12 -2.53 20.95
N TYR A 98 0.65 -2.34 19.87
CA TYR A 98 0.58 -3.22 18.70
C TYR A 98 1.82 -4.10 18.54
N GLY A 99 2.80 -3.94 19.42
CA GLY A 99 4.01 -4.73 19.38
C GLY A 99 4.97 -4.39 18.25
N ILE A 100 4.80 -3.21 17.65
CA ILE A 100 5.67 -2.76 16.56
C ILE A 100 6.46 -1.55 17.07
N SER A 101 7.79 -1.62 16.96
CA SER A 101 8.67 -0.52 17.35
C SER A 101 9.67 -0.23 16.24
N LYS A 102 10.37 0.90 16.34
CA LYS A 102 11.41 1.22 15.36
C LYS A 102 12.49 0.13 15.36
N PRO A 103 13.03 -0.23 14.20
CA PRO A 103 12.80 0.36 12.87
C PRO A 103 11.65 -0.27 12.08
N ASP A 104 10.83 -1.11 12.70
CA ASP A 104 9.82 -1.91 11.98
C ASP A 104 8.49 -1.19 11.79
N LEU A 105 8.33 -0.01 12.36
CA LEU A 105 7.16 0.83 12.12
C LEU A 105 7.46 1.90 11.09
N ILE A 106 6.42 2.36 10.40
CA ILE A 106 6.55 3.36 9.37
C ILE A 106 5.42 4.38 9.50
N GLY A 107 5.76 5.67 9.34
CA GLY A 107 4.78 6.75 9.39
C GLY A 107 4.46 7.37 8.05
N TRP A 108 5.24 7.04 7.02
CA TRP A 108 4.99 7.57 5.68
C TRP A 108 3.66 7.04 5.14
N GLU A 109 2.92 7.95 4.50
CA GLU A 109 1.64 7.58 3.88
C GLU A 109 1.84 6.56 2.76
N GLY A 110 0.77 5.85 2.42
CA GLY A 110 0.79 4.83 1.38
C GLY A 110 0.33 3.47 1.89
N GLY A 111 0.17 3.31 3.21
CA GLY A 111 -0.45 2.14 3.79
C GLY A 111 -1.89 2.46 4.17
N GLN A 112 -2.83 1.59 3.79
CA GLN A 112 -4.25 1.82 4.05
C GLN A 112 -5.05 0.53 4.02
N PRO A 113 -6.11 0.44 4.83
CA PRO A 113 -7.10 -0.62 4.66
C PRO A 113 -7.98 -0.30 3.46
N ILE A 114 -8.32 -1.32 2.68
CA ILE A 114 -9.29 -1.21 1.59
C ILE A 114 -10.38 -2.23 1.85
N THR A 115 -11.63 -1.77 1.92
CA THR A 115 -12.77 -2.65 2.11
C THR A 115 -13.48 -2.81 0.76
N LEU A 116 -13.56 -4.05 0.29
CA LEU A 116 -14.24 -4.36 -0.96
C LEU A 116 -15.76 -4.28 -0.76
N LYS A 117 -16.49 -4.24 -1.88
CA LYS A 117 -17.97 -4.14 -1.84
C LYS A 117 -18.63 -5.27 -1.05
N ASP A 118 -18.02 -6.46 -1.07
CA ASP A 118 -18.52 -7.61 -0.33
C ASP A 118 -18.14 -7.63 1.16
N GLY A 119 -17.42 -6.60 1.62
CA GLY A 119 -16.97 -6.50 3.00
C GLY A 119 -15.59 -7.06 3.27
N THR A 120 -14.96 -7.70 2.31
CA THR A 120 -13.59 -8.22 2.47
C THR A 120 -12.63 -7.06 2.72
N ARG A 121 -11.79 -7.18 3.75
CA ARG A 121 -10.81 -6.16 4.08
C ARG A 121 -9.41 -6.59 3.60
N LEU A 122 -8.75 -5.66 2.94
CA LEU A 122 -7.38 -5.84 2.47
C LEU A 122 -6.50 -4.77 3.10
N SER A 123 -5.26 -5.12 3.39
CA SER A 123 -4.26 -4.17 3.86
C SER A 123 -3.28 -3.93 2.73
N VAL A 124 -3.16 -2.67 2.30
CA VAL A 124 -2.40 -2.33 1.10
C VAL A 124 -1.30 -1.35 1.46
N GLY A 125 -0.10 -1.60 0.94
CA GLY A 125 1.01 -0.67 1.03
C GLY A 125 1.58 -0.41 -0.35
N PHE A 126 1.77 0.86 -0.68
CA PHE A 126 2.40 1.30 -1.93
C PHE A 126 3.58 2.19 -1.59
N SER A 127 4.67 2.07 -2.33
CA SER A 127 5.88 2.85 -2.09
C SER A 127 6.59 3.18 -3.39
N GLY A 128 7.17 4.38 -3.46
CA GLY A 128 8.00 4.84 -4.57
C GLY A 128 7.75 6.28 -4.95
N PHE A 129 6.53 6.79 -4.80
CA PHE A 129 6.19 8.21 -4.98
C PHE A 129 6.27 8.94 -3.63
N ARG A 130 5.89 10.22 -3.61
CA ARG A 130 5.65 10.88 -2.33
C ARG A 130 4.50 10.17 -1.62
N GLY A 131 4.52 10.18 -0.29
CA GLY A 131 3.53 9.44 0.48
C GLY A 131 2.08 9.74 0.10
N ILE A 132 1.75 11.02 -0.13
CA ILE A 132 0.39 11.39 -0.52
C ILE A 132 -0.03 10.75 -1.85
N ASN A 133 0.90 10.60 -2.79
CA ASN A 133 0.61 9.96 -4.08
C ASN A 133 0.70 8.45 -4.01
N ASP A 134 1.51 7.90 -3.11
CA ASP A 134 1.47 6.46 -2.80
C ASP A 134 0.08 6.07 -2.31
N LEU A 135 -0.52 6.91 -1.46
CA LEU A 135 -1.87 6.69 -0.97
C LEU A 135 -2.91 6.85 -2.09
N ALA A 136 -2.81 7.94 -2.85
CA ALA A 136 -3.77 8.30 -3.88
C ALA A 136 -3.83 7.28 -5.02
N ILE A 137 -2.69 6.79 -5.48
CA ILE A 137 -2.65 5.84 -6.59
C ILE A 137 -3.31 4.51 -6.21
N ALA A 138 -3.05 4.02 -5.00
CA ALA A 138 -3.65 2.77 -4.55
C ALA A 138 -5.16 2.91 -4.37
N THR A 139 -5.61 4.04 -3.83
CA THR A 139 -7.04 4.32 -3.69
C THR A 139 -7.73 4.34 -5.05
N LYS A 140 -7.16 5.06 -6.01
CA LYS A 140 -7.73 5.16 -7.36
C LYS A 140 -7.76 3.81 -8.07
N ALA A 141 -6.67 3.06 -8.00
CA ALA A 141 -6.59 1.74 -8.61
C ALA A 141 -7.62 0.77 -8.03
N ALA A 142 -7.84 0.83 -6.71
CA ALA A 142 -8.83 -0.03 -6.05
C ALA A 142 -10.25 0.29 -6.51
N LEU A 143 -10.59 1.58 -6.61
CA LEU A 143 -11.90 2.01 -7.11
C LEU A 143 -12.11 1.54 -8.54
N MET A 144 -11.10 1.68 -9.38
CA MET A 144 -11.16 1.22 -10.76
C MET A 144 -11.31 -0.30 -10.83
N ALA A 145 -10.59 -1.03 -10.01
CA ALA A 145 -10.64 -2.49 -9.98
C ALA A 145 -12.01 -3.00 -9.58
N GLU A 146 -12.73 -2.27 -8.75
CA GLU A 146 -14.09 -2.63 -8.37
C GLU A 146 -15.15 -2.09 -9.33
N GLY A 147 -14.73 -1.55 -10.48
CA GLY A 147 -15.67 -1.02 -11.48
C GLY A 147 -16.26 0.33 -11.14
N GLN A 148 -15.58 1.10 -10.30
CA GLN A 148 -16.02 2.42 -9.87
C GLN A 148 -15.49 3.54 -10.75
N ALA A 149 -14.60 3.23 -11.65
CA ALA A 149 -14.03 4.24 -12.54
C ALA A 149 -14.90 4.47 -13.75
#